data_66b7d1571d7638e6afd0726a4e0f6e42
#
_entry.id   66b7d1571d7638e6afd0726a4e0f6e42
#
_cell.length_a   1.000
_cell.length_b   1.000
_cell.length_c   1.000
_cell.angle_alpha   90.00
_cell.angle_beta   90.00
_cell.angle_gamma   90.00
#
_symmetry.space_group_name_H-M   'P 1'
#
loop_
_entity.id
_entity.type
_entity.pdbx_description
1 polymer ?
#
loop_
_entity_poly.entity_id
_entity_poly.type
_entity_poly.pdbx_seq_one_letter_code
_entity_poly.pdbx_strand_id
1 'polypeptide(L)'
;ALEVAAGTCICGRALAPYVKDITCLDMTEEMLAQGIRLAEESHIENIYFQRGNAEKLPYEPETFDLVITRLSFHHFDNPEKPFEEMKRVLKKGGKMVVWDMEAAEEPLREIDDKIENMRDPSHTRILSREEFEEMFKKDFALQCEETTLVPVNLKSWMELTDTSEDVQEEITNLMKAELEGGRKTGFSPYNKDSQIMFDHRWLLLIGVKK
;
A
#
# COMPACT_ATOMS: atom_id res chain seq x y z
N ALA A 1 -12.31 -5.51 13.35
CA ALA A 1 -11.17 -4.98 12.63
C ALA A 1 -11.61 -3.96 11.58
N LEU A 2 -10.68 -3.10 11.11
CA LEU A 2 -10.89 -2.14 10.04
C LEU A 2 -9.74 -2.22 9.04
N GLU A 3 -10.03 -2.38 7.75
CA GLU A 3 -9.11 -2.13 6.64
C GLU A 3 -9.42 -0.75 6.04
N VAL A 4 -8.42 0.15 6.00
CA VAL A 4 -8.53 1.52 5.50
C VAL A 4 -7.88 1.63 4.14
N ALA A 5 -8.52 2.34 3.19
CA ALA A 5 -8.16 2.38 1.78
C ALA A 5 -8.03 0.95 1.22
N ALA A 6 -9.09 0.19 1.41
CA ALA A 6 -9.11 -1.26 1.25
C ALA A 6 -9.08 -1.73 -0.21
N GLY A 7 -9.39 -0.85 -1.16
CA GLY A 7 -9.51 -1.22 -2.57
C GLY A 7 -10.47 -2.41 -2.76
N THR A 8 -9.96 -3.51 -3.29
CA THR A 8 -10.72 -4.77 -3.45
C THR A 8 -10.74 -5.63 -2.18
N CYS A 9 -10.39 -5.09 -1.02
CA CYS A 9 -10.46 -5.70 0.31
C CYS A 9 -9.63 -6.99 0.44
N ILE A 10 -8.41 -6.99 -0.08
CA ILE A 10 -7.52 -8.16 -0.07
C ILE A 10 -7.20 -8.57 1.37
N CYS A 11 -6.80 -7.61 2.23
CA CYS A 11 -6.48 -7.90 3.63
C CYS A 11 -7.74 -8.26 4.41
N GLY A 12 -8.86 -7.55 4.17
CA GLY A 12 -10.14 -7.84 4.82
C GLY A 12 -10.59 -9.28 4.59
N ARG A 13 -10.56 -9.73 3.34
CA ARG A 13 -10.92 -11.10 2.99
C ARG A 13 -9.96 -12.13 3.58
N ALA A 14 -8.67 -11.83 3.60
CA ALA A 14 -7.65 -12.71 4.18
C ALA A 14 -7.74 -12.79 5.72
N LEU A 15 -8.13 -11.70 6.38
CA LEU A 15 -8.23 -11.61 7.84
C LEU A 15 -9.60 -12.08 8.39
N ALA A 16 -10.65 -12.09 7.60
CA ALA A 16 -11.98 -12.48 8.01
C ALA A 16 -12.05 -13.79 8.83
N PRO A 17 -11.32 -14.87 8.49
CA PRO A 17 -11.31 -16.10 9.28
C PRO A 17 -10.72 -15.97 10.69
N TYR A 18 -9.96 -14.90 10.97
CA TYR A 18 -9.19 -14.71 12.20
C TYR A 18 -9.74 -13.61 13.10
N VAL A 19 -10.80 -12.91 12.68
CA VAL A 19 -11.43 -11.83 13.42
C VAL A 19 -12.92 -12.08 13.55
N LYS A 20 -13.55 -11.44 14.56
CA LYS A 20 -15.00 -11.55 14.71
C LYS A 20 -15.73 -10.91 13.54
N ASP A 21 -15.36 -9.65 13.25
CA ASP A 21 -15.92 -8.85 12.17
C ASP A 21 -14.82 -7.97 11.58
N ILE A 22 -14.86 -7.72 10.27
CA ILE A 22 -13.97 -6.77 9.61
C ILE A 22 -14.75 -5.83 8.70
N THR A 23 -14.46 -4.54 8.82
CA THR A 23 -14.97 -3.51 7.91
C THR A 23 -13.88 -3.10 6.94
N CYS A 24 -14.19 -3.05 5.64
CA CYS A 24 -13.32 -2.55 4.58
C CYS A 24 -13.85 -1.19 4.15
N LEU A 25 -13.05 -0.14 4.35
CA LEU A 25 -13.40 1.22 3.96
C LEU A 25 -12.54 1.66 2.78
N ASP A 26 -13.20 2.15 1.74
CA ASP A 26 -12.56 2.78 0.57
C ASP A 26 -13.40 3.93 0.04
N MET A 27 -12.77 4.89 -0.65
CA MET A 27 -13.51 5.99 -1.28
C MET A 27 -14.04 5.63 -2.66
N THR A 28 -13.48 4.60 -3.32
CA THR A 28 -13.79 4.16 -4.68
C THR A 28 -14.85 3.08 -4.66
N GLU A 29 -16.03 3.43 -5.17
CA GLU A 29 -17.19 2.54 -5.14
C GLU A 29 -17.01 1.29 -6.00
N GLU A 30 -16.34 1.44 -7.15
CA GLU A 30 -16.04 0.35 -8.09
C GLU A 30 -15.12 -0.70 -7.45
N MET A 31 -14.12 -0.25 -6.67
CA MET A 31 -13.21 -1.14 -5.95
C MET A 31 -13.95 -1.92 -4.86
N LEU A 32 -14.78 -1.24 -4.08
CA LEU A 32 -15.63 -1.90 -3.07
C LEU A 32 -16.59 -2.91 -3.71
N ALA A 33 -17.23 -2.56 -4.84
CA ALA A 33 -18.12 -3.46 -5.56
C ALA A 33 -17.39 -4.75 -6.02
N GLN A 34 -16.14 -4.63 -6.44
CA GLN A 34 -15.31 -5.79 -6.75
C GLN A 34 -14.98 -6.60 -5.48
N GLY A 35 -14.63 -5.92 -4.37
CA GLY A 35 -14.39 -6.55 -3.08
C GLY A 35 -15.59 -7.35 -2.57
N ILE A 36 -16.81 -6.80 -2.70
CA ILE A 36 -18.07 -7.46 -2.36
C ILE A 36 -18.21 -8.76 -3.16
N ARG A 37 -18.10 -8.71 -4.49
CA ARG A 37 -18.19 -9.92 -5.33
C ARG A 37 -17.21 -11.00 -4.93
N LEU A 38 -15.94 -10.62 -4.69
CA LEU A 38 -14.90 -11.56 -4.28
C LEU A 38 -15.14 -12.16 -2.89
N ALA A 39 -15.75 -11.42 -1.98
CA ALA A 39 -16.14 -11.91 -0.66
C ALA A 39 -17.32 -12.89 -0.76
N GLU A 40 -18.33 -12.59 -1.57
CA GLU A 40 -19.48 -13.47 -1.84
C GLU A 40 -19.02 -14.79 -2.49
N GLU A 41 -18.16 -14.73 -3.51
CA GLU A 41 -17.58 -15.91 -4.16
C GLU A 41 -16.79 -16.79 -3.19
N SER A 42 -16.16 -16.16 -2.19
CA SER A 42 -15.40 -16.83 -1.15
C SER A 42 -16.25 -17.24 0.08
N HIS A 43 -17.55 -16.99 0.07
CA HIS A 43 -18.49 -17.26 1.18
C HIS A 43 -18.05 -16.64 2.51
N ILE A 44 -17.55 -15.40 2.49
CA ILE A 44 -17.13 -14.66 3.68
C ILE A 44 -18.34 -13.86 4.19
N GLU A 45 -18.83 -14.18 5.40
CA GLU A 45 -20.05 -13.58 5.96
C GLU A 45 -19.79 -12.43 6.96
N ASN A 46 -18.58 -12.39 7.56
CA ASN A 46 -18.22 -11.43 8.61
C ASN A 46 -17.40 -10.25 8.10
N ILE A 47 -17.58 -9.87 6.82
CA ILE A 47 -16.93 -8.74 6.16
C ILE A 47 -18.00 -7.69 5.79
N TYR A 48 -17.70 -6.43 6.07
CA TYR A 48 -18.57 -5.28 5.80
C TYR A 48 -17.86 -4.27 4.92
N PHE A 49 -18.60 -3.55 4.08
CA PHE A 49 -18.05 -2.61 3.13
C PHE A 49 -18.61 -1.23 3.39
N GLN A 50 -17.74 -0.24 3.51
CA GLN A 50 -18.10 1.14 3.80
C GLN A 50 -17.40 2.08 2.84
N ARG A 51 -18.18 2.88 2.10
CA ARG A 51 -17.60 4.00 1.36
C ARG A 51 -17.23 5.11 2.32
N GLY A 52 -15.98 5.62 2.24
CA GLY A 52 -15.50 6.68 3.11
C GLY A 52 -14.12 7.19 2.75
N ASN A 53 -13.76 8.33 3.35
CA ASN A 53 -12.46 8.96 3.18
C ASN A 53 -11.54 8.56 4.36
N ALA A 54 -10.35 8.07 4.05
CA ALA A 54 -9.34 7.68 5.05
C ALA A 54 -8.89 8.87 5.93
N GLU A 55 -8.93 10.09 5.40
CA GLU A 55 -8.61 11.31 6.15
C GLU A 55 -9.73 11.75 7.13
N LYS A 56 -10.89 11.11 7.09
CA LYS A 56 -12.03 11.38 7.97
C LYS A 56 -12.88 10.12 8.12
N LEU A 57 -12.45 9.23 8.98
CA LEU A 57 -13.11 7.95 9.21
C LEU A 57 -14.46 8.15 9.95
N PRO A 58 -15.58 7.55 9.45
CA PRO A 58 -16.92 7.75 10.01
C PRO A 58 -17.17 6.88 11.26
N TYR A 59 -16.17 6.76 12.13
CA TYR A 59 -16.25 5.94 13.35
C TYR A 59 -15.88 6.75 14.57
N GLU A 60 -16.43 6.36 15.72
CA GLU A 60 -16.05 6.93 17.00
C GLU A 60 -14.60 6.54 17.39
N PRO A 61 -13.93 7.34 18.23
CA PRO A 61 -12.62 6.97 18.77
C PRO A 61 -12.67 5.59 19.45
N GLU A 62 -11.54 4.87 19.40
CA GLU A 62 -11.38 3.59 20.11
C GLU A 62 -12.44 2.53 19.79
N THR A 63 -12.81 2.42 18.52
CA THR A 63 -13.82 1.46 18.04
C THR A 63 -13.21 0.09 17.72
N PHE A 64 -12.03 0.06 17.10
CA PHE A 64 -11.45 -1.16 16.54
C PHE A 64 -10.28 -1.70 17.35
N ASP A 65 -10.15 -3.02 17.40
CA ASP A 65 -9.03 -3.72 18.05
C ASP A 65 -7.83 -3.87 17.11
N LEU A 66 -8.08 -3.84 15.79
CA LEU A 66 -7.10 -3.90 14.70
C LEU A 66 -7.48 -2.90 13.61
N VAL A 67 -6.52 -2.08 13.20
CA VAL A 67 -6.63 -1.22 12.00
C VAL A 67 -5.49 -1.54 11.07
N ILE A 68 -5.78 -1.84 9.80
CA ILE A 68 -4.81 -2.19 8.79
C ILE A 68 -5.00 -1.35 7.53
N THR A 69 -3.91 -1.06 6.87
CA THR A 69 -3.89 -0.54 5.50
C THR A 69 -2.75 -1.19 4.71
N ARG A 70 -2.96 -1.34 3.40
CA ARG A 70 -1.97 -1.96 2.52
C ARG A 70 -1.92 -1.23 1.18
N LEU A 71 -0.69 -0.84 0.77
CA LEU A 71 -0.40 -0.19 -0.52
C LEU A 71 -1.34 1.00 -0.79
N SER A 72 -1.37 1.95 0.15
CA SER A 72 -2.25 3.11 0.10
C SER A 72 -1.58 4.43 0.47
N PHE A 73 -0.53 4.40 1.31
CA PHE A 73 0.12 5.62 1.79
C PHE A 73 0.77 6.43 0.68
N HIS A 74 1.26 5.75 -0.36
CA HIS A 74 1.85 6.40 -1.53
C HIS A 74 0.84 7.15 -2.42
N HIS A 75 -0.47 7.04 -2.11
CA HIS A 75 -1.53 7.82 -2.77
C HIS A 75 -2.00 9.03 -1.96
N PHE A 76 -1.57 9.19 -0.71
CA PHE A 76 -2.03 10.29 0.13
C PHE A 76 -1.13 11.54 -0.03
N ASP A 77 -1.74 12.68 -0.37
CA ASP A 77 -1.02 13.97 -0.39
C ASP A 77 -0.49 14.36 1.00
N ASN A 78 -1.25 14.03 2.04
CA ASN A 78 -0.86 14.22 3.43
C ASN A 78 -1.05 12.92 4.21
N PRO A 79 -0.03 12.05 4.27
CA PRO A 79 -0.11 10.74 4.90
C PRO A 79 -0.34 10.78 6.42
N GLU A 80 -0.02 11.90 7.08
CA GLU A 80 -0.26 12.08 8.52
C GLU A 80 -1.76 12.07 8.86
N LYS A 81 -2.62 12.63 8.00
CA LYS A 81 -4.06 12.68 8.27
C LYS A 81 -4.73 11.30 8.36
N PRO A 82 -4.61 10.41 7.35
CA PRO A 82 -5.16 9.07 7.49
C PRO A 82 -4.51 8.30 8.64
N PHE A 83 -3.21 8.48 8.90
CA PHE A 83 -2.54 7.86 10.04
C PHE A 83 -3.16 8.28 11.38
N GLU A 84 -3.38 9.58 11.59
CA GLU A 84 -4.03 10.10 12.81
C GLU A 84 -5.48 9.60 12.97
N GLU A 85 -6.25 9.51 11.88
CA GLU A 85 -7.60 8.95 11.91
C GLU A 85 -7.58 7.44 12.22
N MET A 86 -6.69 6.66 11.61
CA MET A 86 -6.48 5.25 11.94
C MET A 86 -6.12 5.08 13.42
N LYS A 87 -5.21 5.92 13.94
CA LYS A 87 -4.85 5.95 15.35
C LYS A 87 -6.04 6.32 16.24
N ARG A 88 -6.84 7.32 15.84
CA ARG A 88 -8.01 7.77 16.61
C ARG A 88 -9.03 6.64 16.81
N VAL A 89 -9.36 5.92 15.74
CA VAL A 89 -10.38 4.86 15.80
C VAL A 89 -9.86 3.55 16.39
N LEU A 90 -8.54 3.39 16.54
CA LEU A 90 -7.92 2.23 17.16
C LEU A 90 -7.99 2.35 18.69
N LYS A 91 -8.39 1.28 19.37
CA LYS A 91 -8.40 1.17 20.84
C LYS A 91 -6.98 1.24 21.41
N LYS A 92 -6.85 1.68 22.65
CA LYS A 92 -5.62 1.48 23.44
C LYS A 92 -5.32 -0.02 23.54
N GLY A 93 -4.06 -0.40 23.37
CA GLY A 93 -3.63 -1.79 23.28
C GLY A 93 -4.02 -2.49 21.96
N GLY A 94 -4.74 -1.82 21.07
CA GLY A 94 -5.05 -2.32 19.73
C GLY A 94 -3.84 -2.26 18.81
N LYS A 95 -3.88 -3.00 17.71
CA LYS A 95 -2.80 -3.11 16.74
C LYS A 95 -3.08 -2.27 15.50
N MET A 96 -2.09 -1.47 15.09
CA MET A 96 -2.04 -0.84 13.77
C MET A 96 -1.06 -1.60 12.88
N VAL A 97 -1.49 -1.89 11.65
CA VAL A 97 -0.66 -2.53 10.62
C VAL A 97 -0.61 -1.60 9.41
N VAL A 98 0.58 -1.21 9.03
CA VAL A 98 0.85 -0.52 7.76
C VAL A 98 1.76 -1.42 6.94
N TRP A 99 1.33 -1.76 5.73
CA TRP A 99 2.11 -2.54 4.79
C TRP A 99 2.15 -1.80 3.45
N ASP A 100 3.23 -1.10 3.18
CA ASP A 100 3.31 -0.23 2.01
C ASP A 100 4.67 -0.30 1.33
N MET A 101 4.81 0.36 0.19
CA MET A 101 6.09 0.51 -0.48
C MET A 101 7.05 1.29 0.40
N GLU A 102 8.33 0.95 0.34
CA GLU A 102 9.44 1.63 0.99
C GLU A 102 10.27 2.36 -0.06
N ALA A 103 10.46 3.66 0.11
CA ALA A 103 11.18 4.50 -0.84
C ALA A 103 12.60 3.99 -1.14
N ALA A 104 13.05 4.21 -2.37
CA ALA A 104 14.43 4.03 -2.74
C ALA A 104 15.35 4.96 -1.92
N GLU A 105 16.62 4.57 -1.79
CA GLU A 105 17.63 5.39 -1.13
C GLU A 105 17.89 6.68 -1.92
N GLU A 106 18.22 7.76 -1.22
CA GLU A 106 18.70 8.99 -1.85
C GLU A 106 20.04 8.74 -2.62
N PRO A 107 20.25 9.28 -3.81
CA PRO A 107 19.42 10.30 -4.49
C PRO A 107 18.39 9.72 -5.51
N LEU A 108 18.04 8.44 -5.42
CA LEU A 108 17.20 7.76 -6.42
C LEU A 108 15.71 7.95 -6.22
N ARG A 109 15.29 8.43 -5.04
CA ARG A 109 13.88 8.59 -4.65
C ARG A 109 13.06 9.41 -5.65
N GLU A 110 13.59 10.54 -6.12
CA GLU A 110 12.87 11.41 -7.06
C GLU A 110 12.59 10.72 -8.40
N ILE A 111 13.55 9.94 -8.93
CA ILE A 111 13.35 9.22 -10.20
C ILE A 111 12.45 8.00 -10.02
N ASP A 112 12.50 7.34 -8.89
CA ASP A 112 11.64 6.24 -8.49
C ASP A 112 10.17 6.70 -8.45
N ASP A 113 9.85 7.73 -7.65
CA ASP A 113 8.53 8.35 -7.58
C ASP A 113 8.03 8.85 -8.95
N LYS A 114 8.92 9.41 -9.76
CA LYS A 114 8.57 9.85 -11.11
C LYS A 114 8.10 8.69 -11.98
N ILE A 115 8.81 7.56 -11.96
CA ILE A 115 8.45 6.37 -12.76
C ILE A 115 7.14 5.75 -12.24
N GLU A 116 6.95 5.69 -10.92
CA GLU A 116 5.69 5.24 -10.32
C GLU A 116 4.51 6.14 -10.76
N ASN A 117 4.69 7.47 -10.74
CA ASN A 117 3.67 8.40 -11.18
C ASN A 117 3.38 8.34 -12.70
N MET A 118 4.39 8.05 -13.53
CA MET A 118 4.17 7.80 -14.96
C MET A 118 3.27 6.60 -15.19
N ARG A 119 3.43 5.53 -14.40
CA ARG A 119 2.62 4.33 -14.46
C ARG A 119 1.21 4.54 -13.89
N ASP A 120 1.14 5.20 -12.75
CA ASP A 120 -0.09 5.46 -12.01
C ASP A 120 -0.19 6.94 -11.62
N PRO A 121 -1.00 7.73 -12.35
CA PRO A 121 -1.14 9.16 -12.04
C PRO A 121 -1.73 9.46 -10.66
N SER A 122 -2.28 8.48 -9.96
CA SER A 122 -2.75 8.63 -8.58
C SER A 122 -1.63 8.52 -7.54
N HIS A 123 -0.44 8.09 -7.95
CA HIS A 123 0.75 8.04 -7.10
C HIS A 123 1.20 9.46 -6.72
N THR A 124 1.45 9.69 -5.45
CA THR A 124 2.02 10.95 -4.94
C THR A 124 3.51 10.81 -4.62
N ARG A 125 3.82 10.02 -3.63
CA ARG A 125 5.22 9.67 -3.28
C ARG A 125 5.31 8.45 -2.38
N ILE A 126 6.41 7.74 -2.44
CA ILE A 126 6.71 6.65 -1.50
C ILE A 126 7.34 7.24 -0.24
N LEU A 127 6.89 6.78 0.93
CA LEU A 127 7.49 7.16 2.21
C LEU A 127 8.75 6.34 2.49
N SER A 128 9.76 6.96 3.10
CA SER A 128 10.91 6.22 3.61
C SER A 128 10.56 5.46 4.89
N ARG A 129 11.40 4.50 5.25
CA ARG A 129 11.31 3.78 6.52
C ARG A 129 11.28 4.76 7.71
N GLU A 130 12.17 5.74 7.72
CA GLU A 130 12.30 6.72 8.80
C GLU A 130 11.04 7.59 8.93
N GLU A 131 10.39 7.94 7.81
CA GLU A 131 9.14 8.68 7.82
C GLU A 131 8.01 7.86 8.47
N PHE A 132 7.90 6.57 8.12
CA PHE A 132 6.95 5.66 8.79
C PHE A 132 7.26 5.47 10.26
N GLU A 133 8.53 5.22 10.63
CA GLU A 133 8.95 5.06 12.02
C GLU A 133 8.59 6.30 12.86
N GLU A 134 8.83 7.51 12.35
CA GLU A 134 8.52 8.74 13.07
C GLU A 134 7.01 8.89 13.35
N MET A 135 6.13 8.45 12.42
CA MET A 135 4.68 8.44 12.66
C MET A 135 4.29 7.48 13.80
N PHE A 136 4.96 6.31 13.90
CA PHE A 136 4.67 5.33 14.97
C PHE A 136 5.29 5.68 16.32
N LYS A 137 6.44 6.35 16.34
CA LYS A 137 7.34 6.52 17.49
C LYS A 137 6.67 7.02 18.77
N LYS A 138 5.80 8.00 18.65
CA LYS A 138 5.17 8.66 19.80
C LYS A 138 4.13 7.78 20.48
N ASP A 139 3.21 7.24 19.70
CA ASP A 139 1.95 6.69 20.19
C ASP A 139 1.89 5.16 20.13
N PHE A 140 2.91 4.53 19.54
CA PHE A 140 2.95 3.08 19.36
C PHE A 140 4.21 2.45 19.95
N ALA A 141 4.07 1.18 20.38
CA ALA A 141 5.18 0.27 20.62
C ALA A 141 5.30 -0.65 19.40
N LEU A 142 6.34 -0.45 18.58
CA LEU A 142 6.58 -1.28 17.40
C LEU A 142 6.87 -2.73 17.83
N GLN A 143 6.19 -3.68 17.21
CA GLN A 143 6.35 -5.13 17.40
C GLN A 143 6.98 -5.81 16.20
N CYS A 144 6.79 -5.27 15.00
CA CYS A 144 7.36 -5.76 13.76
C CYS A 144 7.74 -4.57 12.88
N GLU A 145 8.88 -4.69 12.25
CA GLU A 145 9.38 -3.79 11.25
C GLU A 145 10.23 -4.62 10.28
N GLU A 146 9.71 -4.89 9.10
CA GLU A 146 10.34 -5.82 8.16
C GLU A 146 10.14 -5.37 6.71
N THR A 147 11.22 -5.31 5.95
CA THR A 147 11.14 -5.12 4.49
C THR A 147 11.19 -6.45 3.78
N THR A 148 10.24 -6.66 2.90
CA THR A 148 10.18 -7.81 1.99
C THR A 148 10.43 -7.33 0.56
N LEU A 149 11.28 -8.06 -0.16
CA LEU A 149 11.48 -7.86 -1.60
C LEU A 149 10.44 -8.69 -2.36
N VAL A 150 9.60 -8.02 -3.15
CA VAL A 150 8.54 -8.65 -3.93
C VAL A 150 8.91 -8.59 -5.41
N PRO A 151 9.22 -9.75 -6.04
CA PRO A 151 9.56 -9.81 -7.46
C PRO A 151 8.38 -9.38 -8.32
N VAL A 152 8.61 -8.43 -9.22
CA VAL A 152 7.60 -7.85 -10.10
C VAL A 152 8.06 -7.96 -11.55
N ASN A 153 7.16 -8.40 -12.42
CA ASN A 153 7.38 -8.37 -13.86
C ASN A 153 7.03 -6.99 -14.39
N LEU A 154 7.96 -6.33 -15.07
CA LEU A 154 7.79 -4.96 -15.56
C LEU A 154 6.53 -4.79 -16.43
N LYS A 155 6.31 -5.70 -17.38
CA LYS A 155 5.17 -5.62 -18.28
C LYS A 155 3.84 -5.76 -17.53
N SER A 156 3.70 -6.81 -16.72
CA SER A 156 2.46 -7.04 -15.96
C SER A 156 2.19 -5.91 -14.96
N TRP A 157 3.23 -5.31 -14.40
CA TRP A 157 3.11 -4.18 -13.49
C TRP A 157 2.51 -2.93 -14.15
N MET A 158 2.92 -2.62 -15.39
CA MET A 158 2.34 -1.52 -16.17
C MET A 158 0.91 -1.84 -16.65
N GLU A 159 0.62 -3.10 -16.98
CA GLU A 159 -0.72 -3.54 -17.40
C GLU A 159 -1.77 -3.41 -16.27
N LEU A 160 -1.38 -3.50 -15.01
CA LEU A 160 -2.30 -3.39 -13.85
C LEU A 160 -2.97 -2.01 -13.72
N THR A 161 -2.38 -0.96 -14.29
CA THR A 161 -2.88 0.42 -14.21
C THR A 161 -3.33 0.96 -15.57
N ASP A 162 -3.53 0.09 -16.57
CA ASP A 162 -3.86 0.49 -17.94
C ASP A 162 -2.91 1.56 -18.50
N THR A 163 -1.62 1.50 -18.13
CA THR A 163 -0.59 2.42 -18.59
C THR A 163 -0.54 2.44 -20.13
N SER A 164 -0.56 3.62 -20.76
CA SER A 164 -0.57 3.75 -22.21
C SER A 164 0.71 3.20 -22.86
N GLU A 165 0.63 2.76 -24.12
CA GLU A 165 1.76 2.10 -24.81
C GLU A 165 3.01 2.98 -24.90
N ASP A 166 2.85 4.28 -25.13
CA ASP A 166 3.95 5.25 -25.18
C ASP A 166 4.66 5.39 -23.83
N VAL A 167 3.92 5.42 -22.73
CA VAL A 167 4.48 5.45 -21.36
C VAL A 167 5.14 4.12 -21.02
N GLN A 168 4.54 2.98 -21.41
CA GLN A 168 5.16 1.66 -21.24
C GLN A 168 6.51 1.57 -21.96
N GLU A 169 6.59 2.13 -23.18
CA GLU A 169 7.84 2.19 -23.94
C GLU A 169 8.89 3.07 -23.23
N GLU A 170 8.49 4.26 -22.73
CA GLU A 170 9.39 5.15 -22.00
C GLU A 170 9.94 4.48 -20.74
N ILE A 171 9.09 3.91 -19.89
CA ILE A 171 9.51 3.19 -18.68
C ILE A 171 10.42 2.02 -19.03
N THR A 172 10.06 1.24 -20.06
CA THR A 172 10.88 0.10 -20.51
C THR A 172 12.27 0.55 -20.96
N ASN A 173 12.38 1.68 -21.66
CA ASN A 173 13.65 2.22 -22.11
C ASN A 173 14.52 2.70 -20.93
N LEU A 174 13.92 3.30 -19.89
CA LEU A 174 14.64 3.65 -18.65
C LEU A 174 15.20 2.41 -17.95
N MET A 175 14.40 1.35 -17.81
CA MET A 175 14.84 0.08 -17.20
C MET A 175 15.95 -0.61 -18.01
N LYS A 176 15.84 -0.62 -19.35
CA LYS A 176 16.88 -1.16 -20.22
C LYS A 176 18.20 -0.37 -20.14
N ALA A 177 18.10 0.97 -20.11
CA ALA A 177 19.28 1.82 -19.96
C ALA A 177 20.02 1.52 -18.65
N GLU A 178 19.31 1.30 -17.54
CA GLU A 178 19.92 0.89 -16.27
C GLU A 178 20.58 -0.49 -16.36
N LEU A 179 19.91 -1.48 -17.00
CA LEU A 179 20.47 -2.83 -17.24
C LEU A 179 21.77 -2.80 -18.05
N GLU A 180 21.93 -1.84 -18.95
CA GLU A 180 23.13 -1.61 -19.77
C GLU A 180 24.20 -0.78 -19.06
N GLY A 181 24.02 -0.47 -17.77
CA GLY A 181 24.96 0.30 -16.95
C GLY A 181 24.78 1.82 -17.04
N GLY A 182 23.65 2.30 -17.57
CA GLY A 182 23.28 3.70 -17.62
C GLY A 182 22.74 4.26 -16.29
N ARG A 183 21.91 5.31 -16.39
CA ARG A 183 21.35 6.00 -15.21
C ARG A 183 20.50 5.06 -14.36
N LYS A 184 20.72 5.10 -13.05
CA LYS A 184 19.92 4.37 -12.07
C LYS A 184 18.52 4.94 -11.94
N THR A 185 17.53 4.05 -11.77
CA THR A 185 16.11 4.40 -11.65
C THR A 185 15.55 4.24 -10.22
N GLY A 186 16.27 3.54 -9.36
CA GLY A 186 15.76 3.12 -8.04
C GLY A 186 15.19 1.71 -8.03
N PHE A 187 14.71 1.23 -9.17
CA PHE A 187 14.09 -0.10 -9.33
C PHE A 187 15.09 -1.26 -9.34
N SER A 188 16.36 -1.00 -9.69
CA SER A 188 17.39 -2.05 -9.81
C SER A 188 16.94 -3.24 -10.68
N PRO A 189 16.54 -3.00 -11.95
CA PRO A 189 15.97 -4.04 -12.80
C PRO A 189 16.97 -5.16 -13.09
N TYR A 190 16.48 -6.36 -13.34
CA TYR A 190 17.26 -7.53 -13.75
C TYR A 190 16.52 -8.36 -14.80
N ASN A 191 17.27 -9.17 -15.56
CA ASN A 191 16.69 -10.08 -16.53
C ASN A 191 16.42 -11.45 -15.91
N LYS A 192 15.22 -11.99 -16.11
CA LYS A 192 14.85 -13.37 -15.76
C LYS A 192 13.93 -13.93 -16.83
N ASP A 193 14.26 -15.11 -17.37
CA ASP A 193 13.47 -15.79 -18.40
C ASP A 193 13.09 -14.91 -19.59
N SER A 194 14.04 -14.08 -20.07
CA SER A 194 13.88 -13.09 -21.15
C SER A 194 12.88 -11.96 -20.82
N GLN A 195 12.56 -11.76 -19.56
CA GLN A 195 11.70 -10.69 -19.07
C GLN A 195 12.49 -9.74 -18.17
N ILE A 196 12.10 -8.46 -18.18
CA ILE A 196 12.63 -7.47 -17.22
C ILE A 196 11.83 -7.59 -15.95
N MET A 197 12.55 -7.81 -14.86
CA MET A 197 12.00 -7.89 -13.50
C MET A 197 12.66 -6.81 -12.64
N PHE A 198 12.02 -6.49 -11.54
CA PHE A 198 12.57 -5.71 -10.43
C PHE A 198 11.95 -6.18 -9.12
N ASP A 199 12.52 -5.79 -7.99
CA ASP A 199 11.98 -6.15 -6.70
C ASP A 199 11.41 -4.90 -6.01
N HIS A 200 10.09 -4.83 -5.83
CA HIS A 200 9.48 -3.83 -4.97
C HIS A 200 9.89 -4.09 -3.51
N ARG A 201 10.28 -3.02 -2.85
CA ARG A 201 10.54 -3.01 -1.42
C ARG A 201 9.23 -2.72 -0.70
N TRP A 202 8.73 -3.66 0.07
CA TRP A 202 7.52 -3.50 0.86
C TRP A 202 7.86 -3.56 2.35
N LEU A 203 7.58 -2.47 3.05
CA LEU A 203 7.78 -2.31 4.49
C LEU A 203 6.51 -2.69 5.24
N LEU A 204 6.62 -3.66 6.14
CA LEU A 204 5.58 -4.03 7.09
C LEU A 204 5.91 -3.42 8.46
N LEU A 205 4.98 -2.63 8.99
CA LEU A 205 5.03 -2.09 10.34
C LEU A 205 3.84 -2.57 11.14
N ILE A 206 4.09 -3.11 12.33
CA ILE A 206 3.05 -3.48 13.29
C ILE A 206 3.34 -2.80 14.61
N GLY A 207 2.45 -1.92 15.05
CA GLY A 207 2.55 -1.22 16.31
C GLY A 207 1.33 -1.46 17.22
N VAL A 208 1.59 -1.53 18.53
CA VAL A 208 0.54 -1.54 19.56
C VAL A 208 0.37 -0.14 20.10
N LYS A 209 -0.85 0.39 20.06
CA LYS A 209 -1.19 1.73 20.58
C LYS A 209 -1.01 1.76 22.10
N LYS A 210 -0.25 2.74 22.61
CA LYS A 210 0.06 2.94 24.04
C LYS A 210 -1.16 3.44 24.82
#